data_6fea5c14e29129db7b373e9603531538
#
_entry.id   6fea5c14e29129db7b373e9603531538
#
_cell.length_a   1.000
_cell.length_b   1.000
_cell.length_c   1.000
_cell.angle_alpha   90.00
_cell.angle_beta   90.00
_cell.angle_gamma   90.00
#
_symmetry.space_group_name_H-M   'P 1'
#
loop_
_entity.id
_entity.type
_entity.pdbx_description
1 polymer ?
#
loop_
_entity_poly.entity_id
_entity_poly.type
_entity_poly.pdbx_seq_one_letter_code
_entity_poly.pdbx_strand_id
1 'polypeptide(L)'
;STLSSSSAASDVYKRQGRISRLLTLLLLYRSGYIVGKYISIEKLIEQTKEIYYESLQLSSAGWHENKNDYEPFVKYMLGVIVAAYRDFSSRVSLLTTQGMSKPDRVKEIIRATLGPITKTEILAKCPDISQVTVQRALADLVDKGDIVKLGGGRYTKYIWNN
;
A
#
# COMPACT_ATOMS: atom_id res chain seq x y z
N SER A 1 -41.00 6.13 -28.30
CA SER A 1 -40.74 5.17 -27.18
C SER A 1 -39.38 4.46 -27.24
N THR A 2 -38.34 5.08 -27.82
CA THR A 2 -37.00 4.49 -27.98
C THR A 2 -35.98 4.86 -26.89
N LEU A 3 -36.37 5.71 -25.93
CA LEU A 3 -35.49 6.13 -24.83
C LEU A 3 -35.43 5.13 -23.65
N SER A 4 -36.34 4.16 -23.60
CA SER A 4 -36.42 3.21 -22.46
C SER A 4 -35.40 2.06 -22.55
N SER A 5 -35.03 1.61 -23.77
CA SER A 5 -34.13 0.45 -23.93
C SER A 5 -32.65 0.79 -23.66
N SER A 6 -32.20 1.99 -24.01
CA SER A 6 -30.81 2.40 -23.76
C SER A 6 -30.52 2.65 -22.28
N SER A 7 -31.52 3.14 -21.51
CA SER A 7 -31.42 3.30 -20.07
C SER A 7 -31.33 1.96 -19.35
N ALA A 8 -32.17 0.98 -19.71
CA ALA A 8 -32.18 -0.35 -19.13
C ALA A 8 -30.86 -1.10 -19.42
N ALA A 9 -30.34 -1.03 -20.65
CA ALA A 9 -29.07 -1.63 -21.02
C ALA A 9 -27.89 -1.00 -20.23
N SER A 10 -27.89 0.32 -20.07
CA SER A 10 -26.87 1.02 -19.25
C SER A 10 -26.93 0.61 -17.78
N ASP A 11 -28.13 0.41 -17.22
CA ASP A 11 -28.28 -0.02 -15.83
C ASP A 11 -27.86 -1.47 -15.61
N VAL A 12 -28.14 -2.37 -16.57
CA VAL A 12 -27.65 -3.75 -16.53
C VAL A 12 -26.13 -3.79 -16.59
N TYR A 13 -25.51 -3.03 -17.48
CA TYR A 13 -24.06 -2.94 -17.60
C TYR A 13 -23.39 -2.41 -16.33
N LYS A 14 -23.95 -1.35 -15.71
CA LYS A 14 -23.48 -0.83 -14.43
C LYS A 14 -23.61 -1.83 -13.27
N ARG A 15 -24.65 -2.67 -13.29
CA ARG A 15 -24.84 -3.73 -12.29
C ARG A 15 -23.81 -4.85 -12.48
N GLN A 16 -23.51 -5.26 -13.71
CA GLN A 16 -22.48 -6.25 -13.99
C GLN A 16 -21.09 -5.81 -13.50
N GLY A 17 -20.70 -4.56 -13.74
CA GLY A 17 -19.43 -4.02 -13.25
C GLY A 17 -19.34 -3.95 -11.72
N ARG A 18 -20.44 -3.75 -11.01
CA ARG A 18 -20.47 -3.80 -9.54
C ARG A 18 -20.36 -5.21 -9.01
N ILE A 19 -21.11 -6.15 -9.61
CA ILE A 19 -21.09 -7.56 -9.20
C ILE A 19 -19.70 -8.17 -9.44
N SER A 20 -19.06 -7.89 -10.57
CA SER A 20 -17.71 -8.39 -10.85
C SER A 20 -16.67 -7.91 -9.83
N ARG A 21 -16.75 -6.63 -9.40
CA ARG A 21 -15.85 -6.10 -8.36
C ARG A 21 -16.10 -6.74 -6.99
N LEU A 22 -17.35 -6.97 -6.62
CA LEU A 22 -17.69 -7.69 -5.38
C LEU A 22 -17.20 -9.14 -5.42
N LEU A 23 -17.34 -9.81 -6.55
CA LEU A 23 -16.84 -11.17 -6.74
C LEU A 23 -15.31 -11.22 -6.64
N THR A 24 -14.62 -10.26 -7.26
CA THR A 24 -13.15 -10.13 -7.14
C THR A 24 -12.74 -10.00 -5.68
N LEU A 25 -13.41 -9.13 -4.91
CA LEU A 25 -13.13 -8.95 -3.48
C LEU A 25 -13.35 -10.23 -2.69
N LEU A 26 -14.44 -10.95 -2.96
CA LEU A 26 -14.74 -12.24 -2.33
C LEU A 26 -13.66 -13.29 -2.61
N LEU A 27 -13.21 -13.38 -3.86
CA LEU A 27 -12.14 -14.30 -4.26
C LEU A 27 -10.80 -13.94 -3.59
N LEU A 28 -10.47 -12.66 -3.47
CA LEU A 28 -9.30 -12.18 -2.73
C LEU A 28 -9.37 -12.63 -1.26
N TYR A 29 -10.52 -12.49 -0.60
CA TYR A 29 -10.70 -12.93 0.79
C TYR A 29 -10.52 -14.44 0.94
N ARG A 30 -11.06 -15.22 0.03
CA ARG A 30 -10.87 -16.69 0.01
C ARG A 30 -9.42 -17.09 -0.19
N SER A 31 -8.65 -16.28 -0.92
CA SER A 31 -7.21 -16.48 -1.14
C SER A 31 -6.31 -15.92 -0.01
N GLY A 32 -6.91 -15.42 1.08
CA GLY A 32 -6.17 -14.89 2.23
C GLY A 32 -5.81 -13.41 2.16
N TYR A 33 -6.16 -12.70 1.08
CA TYR A 33 -5.92 -11.26 0.95
C TYR A 33 -7.02 -10.45 1.63
N ILE A 34 -6.93 -10.27 2.94
CA ILE A 34 -7.99 -9.67 3.76
C ILE A 34 -7.91 -8.14 3.88
N VAL A 35 -6.93 -7.49 3.26
CA VAL A 35 -6.70 -6.03 3.37
C VAL A 35 -7.92 -5.20 2.97
N GLY A 36 -8.73 -5.70 2.04
CA GLY A 36 -9.98 -5.05 1.61
C GLY A 36 -11.04 -4.90 2.71
N LYS A 37 -10.88 -5.57 3.87
CA LYS A 37 -11.73 -5.34 5.06
C LYS A 37 -11.43 -4.01 5.76
N TYR A 38 -10.23 -3.48 5.57
CA TYR A 38 -9.72 -2.28 6.26
C TYR A 38 -9.50 -1.11 5.32
N ILE A 39 -9.16 -1.40 4.06
CA ILE A 39 -8.90 -0.42 3.00
C ILE A 39 -9.88 -0.65 1.85
N SER A 40 -10.56 0.41 1.40
CA SER A 40 -11.47 0.31 0.26
C SER A 40 -10.70 0.13 -1.04
N ILE A 41 -10.69 -1.09 -1.56
CA ILE A 41 -10.12 -1.41 -2.87
C ILE A 41 -10.87 -0.67 -3.98
N GLU A 42 -12.19 -0.49 -3.84
CA GLU A 42 -12.99 0.26 -4.80
C GLU A 42 -12.55 1.72 -4.91
N LYS A 43 -12.20 2.36 -3.78
CA LYS A 43 -11.68 3.73 -3.76
C LYS A 43 -10.32 3.83 -4.48
N LEU A 44 -9.44 2.85 -4.30
CA LEU A 44 -8.16 2.80 -4.99
C LEU A 44 -8.35 2.64 -6.51
N ILE A 45 -9.29 1.78 -6.93
CA ILE A 45 -9.66 1.62 -8.34
C ILE A 45 -10.26 2.92 -8.89
N GLU A 46 -11.10 3.62 -8.13
CA GLU A 46 -11.69 4.90 -8.55
C GLU A 46 -10.62 5.97 -8.78
N GLN A 47 -9.60 6.03 -7.93
CA GLN A 47 -8.47 6.96 -8.08
C GLN A 47 -7.60 6.68 -9.31
N THR A 48 -7.62 5.44 -9.80
CA THR A 48 -6.86 4.96 -10.97
C THR A 48 -7.79 4.47 -12.08
N LYS A 49 -8.96 5.07 -12.19
CA LYS A 49 -10.07 4.62 -13.05
C LYS A 49 -9.66 4.46 -14.52
N GLU A 50 -8.86 5.36 -15.04
CA GLU A 50 -8.40 5.32 -16.43
C GLU A 50 -7.53 4.09 -16.68
N ILE A 51 -6.55 3.84 -15.81
CA ILE A 51 -5.66 2.68 -15.89
C ILE A 51 -6.44 1.36 -15.72
N TYR A 52 -7.47 1.36 -14.87
CA TYR A 52 -8.37 0.21 -14.72
C TYR A 52 -9.07 -0.15 -16.03
N TYR A 53 -9.68 0.84 -16.70
CA TYR A 53 -10.36 0.57 -17.97
C TYR A 53 -9.40 0.26 -19.10
N GLU A 54 -8.24 0.88 -19.15
CA GLU A 54 -7.18 0.54 -20.10
C GLU A 54 -6.72 -0.92 -19.92
N SER A 55 -6.47 -1.35 -18.69
CA SER A 55 -6.08 -2.73 -18.40
C SER A 55 -7.15 -3.75 -18.79
N LEU A 56 -8.44 -3.42 -18.58
CA LEU A 56 -9.56 -4.24 -19.03
C LEU A 56 -9.64 -4.33 -20.56
N GLN A 57 -9.47 -3.20 -21.25
CA GLN A 57 -9.53 -3.13 -22.71
C GLN A 57 -8.39 -3.96 -23.31
N LEU A 58 -7.16 -3.79 -22.83
CA LEU A 58 -6.01 -4.59 -23.27
C LEU A 58 -6.24 -6.09 -23.02
N SER A 59 -6.77 -6.44 -21.85
CA SER A 59 -7.02 -7.85 -21.51
C SER A 59 -8.19 -8.46 -22.28
N SER A 60 -9.10 -7.66 -22.83
CA SER A 60 -10.24 -8.12 -23.60
C SER A 60 -9.95 -8.20 -25.11
N ALA A 61 -8.82 -7.69 -25.58
CA ALA A 61 -8.46 -7.74 -26.98
C ALA A 61 -8.37 -9.19 -27.47
N GLY A 62 -9.03 -9.51 -28.57
CA GLY A 62 -9.08 -10.87 -29.12
C GLY A 62 -9.95 -11.87 -28.36
N TRP A 63 -10.83 -11.41 -27.46
CA TRP A 63 -11.72 -12.27 -26.67
C TRP A 63 -12.55 -13.25 -27.52
N HIS A 64 -13.16 -12.77 -28.60
CA HIS A 64 -13.99 -13.60 -29.49
C HIS A 64 -13.17 -14.64 -30.29
N GLU A 65 -11.86 -14.43 -30.37
CA GLU A 65 -10.92 -15.31 -31.06
C GLU A 65 -10.15 -16.24 -30.11
N ASN A 66 -10.46 -16.21 -28.81
CA ASN A 66 -9.71 -16.88 -27.74
C ASN A 66 -8.20 -16.49 -27.71
N LYS A 67 -7.89 -15.23 -28.09
CA LYS A 67 -6.54 -14.68 -28.10
C LYS A 67 -6.34 -13.56 -27.07
N ASN A 68 -7.26 -13.44 -26.12
CA ASN A 68 -7.18 -12.44 -25.06
C ASN A 68 -6.04 -12.76 -24.07
N ASP A 69 -5.48 -11.70 -23.49
CA ASP A 69 -4.40 -11.79 -22.49
C ASP A 69 -4.85 -11.17 -21.17
N TYR A 70 -4.86 -11.96 -20.11
CA TYR A 70 -5.26 -11.49 -18.77
C TYR A 70 -4.14 -10.76 -18.03
N GLU A 71 -2.90 -10.81 -18.51
CA GLU A 71 -1.73 -10.29 -17.81
C GLU A 71 -1.85 -8.79 -17.46
N PRO A 72 -2.32 -7.88 -18.36
CA PRO A 72 -2.47 -6.48 -18.05
C PRO A 72 -3.40 -6.22 -16.86
N PHE A 73 -4.55 -6.91 -16.83
CA PHE A 73 -5.52 -6.78 -15.75
C PHE A 73 -5.01 -7.37 -14.42
N VAL A 74 -4.35 -8.51 -14.48
CA VAL A 74 -3.76 -9.15 -13.28
C VAL A 74 -2.66 -8.26 -12.69
N LYS A 75 -1.77 -7.71 -13.50
CA LYS A 75 -0.73 -6.75 -13.06
C LYS A 75 -1.33 -5.53 -12.38
N TYR A 76 -2.37 -4.95 -12.99
CA TYR A 76 -3.09 -3.82 -12.40
C TYR A 76 -3.67 -4.18 -11.03
N MET A 77 -4.39 -5.29 -10.91
CA MET A 77 -5.00 -5.72 -9.65
C MET A 77 -3.97 -6.01 -8.55
N LEU A 78 -2.84 -6.62 -8.89
CA LEU A 78 -1.73 -6.81 -7.95
C LEU A 78 -1.17 -5.47 -7.46
N GLY A 79 -1.05 -4.48 -8.34
CA GLY A 79 -0.67 -3.11 -7.98
C GLY A 79 -1.64 -2.47 -6.99
N VAL A 80 -2.94 -2.63 -7.19
CA VAL A 80 -3.99 -2.15 -6.27
C VAL A 80 -3.90 -2.83 -4.90
N ILE A 81 -3.67 -4.15 -4.86
CA ILE A 81 -3.51 -4.90 -3.61
C ILE A 81 -2.26 -4.40 -2.85
N VAL A 82 -1.14 -4.22 -3.53
CA VAL A 82 0.10 -3.68 -2.91
C VAL A 82 -0.15 -2.27 -2.36
N ALA A 83 -0.85 -1.41 -3.10
CA ALA A 83 -1.21 -0.06 -2.64
C ALA A 83 -2.11 -0.11 -1.39
N ALA A 84 -3.08 -1.04 -1.35
CA ALA A 84 -3.93 -1.26 -0.19
C ALA A 84 -3.14 -1.69 1.06
N TYR A 85 -2.20 -2.62 0.92
CA TYR A 85 -1.34 -3.02 2.04
C TYR A 85 -0.42 -1.90 2.52
N ARG A 86 0.09 -1.05 1.62
CA ARG A 86 0.90 0.12 1.98
C ARG A 86 0.07 1.16 2.75
N ASP A 87 -1.14 1.46 2.30
CA ASP A 87 -2.06 2.37 3.01
C ASP A 87 -2.42 1.80 4.39
N PHE A 88 -2.74 0.51 4.48
CA PHE A 88 -3.02 -0.17 5.74
C PHE A 88 -1.83 -0.09 6.71
N SER A 89 -0.62 -0.43 6.26
CA SER A 89 0.60 -0.34 7.08
C SER A 89 0.85 1.08 7.58
N SER A 90 0.64 2.09 6.73
CA SER A 90 0.76 3.50 7.13
C SER A 90 -0.22 3.86 8.24
N ARG A 91 -1.49 3.44 8.13
CA ARG A 91 -2.51 3.71 9.17
C ARG A 91 -2.22 2.98 10.48
N VAL A 92 -1.78 1.72 10.41
CA VAL A 92 -1.39 0.95 11.60
C VAL A 92 -0.20 1.60 12.31
N SER A 93 0.82 2.04 11.57
CA SER A 93 1.98 2.72 12.16
C SER A 93 1.60 4.02 12.88
N LEU A 94 0.65 4.78 12.34
CA LEU A 94 0.11 5.97 13.00
C LEU A 94 -0.59 5.64 14.31
N LEU A 95 -1.38 4.56 14.35
CA LEU A 95 -2.09 4.12 15.56
C LEU A 95 -1.11 3.56 16.61
N THR A 96 -0.14 2.77 16.18
CA THR A 96 0.86 2.16 17.08
C THR A 96 1.75 3.20 17.74
N THR A 97 1.98 4.34 17.06
CA THR A 97 2.79 5.43 17.59
C THR A 97 2.01 6.47 18.41
N GLN A 98 0.67 6.38 18.48
CA GLN A 98 -0.13 7.24 19.36
C GLN A 98 0.18 6.92 20.83
N GLY A 99 0.64 7.94 21.57
CA GLY A 99 1.02 7.80 22.98
C GLY A 99 2.49 7.41 23.24
N MET A 100 3.24 7.04 22.22
CA MET A 100 4.68 6.81 22.37
C MET A 100 5.46 8.12 22.49
N SER A 101 6.52 8.11 23.32
CA SER A 101 7.48 9.21 23.34
C SER A 101 8.19 9.35 21.99
N LYS A 102 8.68 10.56 21.66
CA LYS A 102 9.40 10.78 20.40
C LYS A 102 10.61 9.83 20.22
N PRO A 103 11.43 9.53 21.23
CA PRO A 103 12.49 8.54 21.13
C PRO A 103 11.99 7.11 20.87
N ASP A 104 10.89 6.69 21.53
CA ASP A 104 10.32 5.35 21.32
C ASP A 104 9.77 5.16 19.90
N ARG A 105 9.21 6.22 19.31
CA ARG A 105 8.79 6.20 17.91
C ARG A 105 9.98 6.00 16.96
N VAL A 106 11.11 6.63 17.21
CA VAL A 106 12.34 6.41 16.44
C VAL A 106 12.80 4.95 16.56
N LYS A 107 12.77 4.41 17.79
CA LYS A 107 13.10 3.01 18.06
C LYS A 107 12.22 2.04 17.25
N GLU A 108 10.90 2.24 17.27
CA GLU A 108 9.96 1.38 16.58
C GLU A 108 10.09 1.47 15.05
N ILE A 109 10.38 2.65 14.49
CA ILE A 109 10.64 2.82 13.06
C ILE A 109 11.84 1.97 12.61
N ILE A 110 12.92 1.95 13.40
CA ILE A 110 14.11 1.18 13.06
C ILE A 110 13.82 -0.32 13.18
N ARG A 111 13.13 -0.73 14.25
CA ARG A 111 12.74 -2.12 14.50
C ARG A 111 11.84 -2.69 13.42
N ALA A 112 10.84 -1.90 12.95
CA ALA A 112 9.91 -2.28 11.90
C ALA A 112 10.53 -2.26 10.49
N THR A 113 11.72 -1.68 10.32
CA THR A 113 12.37 -1.59 9.01
C THR A 113 13.22 -2.84 8.77
N LEU A 114 12.89 -3.58 7.70
CA LEU A 114 13.70 -4.70 7.24
C LEU A 114 14.98 -4.19 6.57
N GLY A 115 16.08 -4.21 7.31
CA GLY A 115 17.40 -3.81 6.83
C GLY A 115 17.88 -2.43 7.30
N PRO A 116 19.05 -1.97 6.79
CA PRO A 116 19.66 -0.72 7.24
C PRO A 116 18.85 0.51 6.81
N ILE A 117 18.62 1.45 7.73
CA ILE A 117 17.91 2.71 7.50
C ILE A 117 18.82 3.91 7.76
N THR A 118 18.68 4.98 6.98
CA THR A 118 19.40 6.24 7.16
C THR A 118 18.63 7.22 8.06
N LYS A 119 19.34 8.20 8.63
CA LYS A 119 18.71 9.28 9.39
C LYS A 119 17.67 10.07 8.56
N THR A 120 17.94 10.29 7.29
CA THR A 120 17.02 11.00 6.39
C THR A 120 15.72 10.24 6.19
N GLU A 121 15.79 8.92 6.02
CA GLU A 121 14.60 8.06 5.91
C GLU A 121 13.80 8.01 7.21
N ILE A 122 14.48 8.02 8.37
CA ILE A 122 13.79 8.12 9.68
C ILE A 122 13.02 9.44 9.78
N LEU A 123 13.66 10.57 9.44
CA LEU A 123 13.02 11.89 9.44
C LEU A 123 11.83 11.96 8.47
N ALA A 124 11.93 11.33 7.31
CA ALA A 124 10.82 11.26 6.37
C ALA A 124 9.60 10.47 6.91
N LYS A 125 9.86 9.45 7.75
CA LYS A 125 8.80 8.65 8.40
C LYS A 125 8.20 9.33 9.65
N CYS A 126 8.86 10.31 10.23
CA CYS A 126 8.38 11.05 11.40
C CYS A 126 8.68 12.56 11.26
N PRO A 127 7.98 13.27 10.39
CA PRO A 127 8.24 14.68 10.07
C PRO A 127 7.98 15.64 11.26
N ASP A 128 7.24 15.19 12.25
CA ASP A 128 6.94 15.93 13.50
C ASP A 128 8.06 15.84 14.56
N ILE A 129 9.09 15.04 14.32
CA ILE A 129 10.25 14.89 15.22
C ILE A 129 11.45 15.69 14.69
N SER A 130 12.01 16.56 15.53
CA SER A 130 13.17 17.34 15.13
C SER A 130 14.40 16.47 14.88
N GLN A 131 15.28 16.93 13.98
CA GLN A 131 16.53 16.24 13.67
C GLN A 131 17.40 16.01 14.91
N VAL A 132 17.41 16.95 15.86
CA VAL A 132 18.16 16.83 17.11
C VAL A 132 17.60 15.70 17.97
N THR A 133 16.28 15.57 18.06
CA THR A 133 15.64 14.48 18.82
C THR A 133 15.95 13.12 18.20
N VAL A 134 15.89 13.00 16.87
CA VAL A 134 16.28 11.77 16.16
C VAL A 134 17.75 11.42 16.44
N GLN A 135 18.66 12.40 16.39
CA GLN A 135 20.08 12.17 16.69
C GLN A 135 20.32 11.67 18.12
N ARG A 136 19.66 12.28 19.11
CA ARG A 136 19.75 11.84 20.51
C ARG A 136 19.22 10.42 20.68
N ALA A 137 18.05 10.13 20.11
CA ALA A 137 17.49 8.79 20.17
C ALA A 137 18.39 7.73 19.52
N LEU A 138 19.01 8.06 18.38
CA LEU A 138 19.96 7.17 17.71
C LEU A 138 21.21 6.93 18.56
N ALA A 139 21.76 7.96 19.22
CA ALA A 139 22.89 7.81 20.11
C ALA A 139 22.55 6.90 21.29
N ASP A 140 21.42 7.16 21.97
CA ASP A 140 20.95 6.35 23.09
C ASP A 140 20.73 4.88 22.71
N LEU A 141 20.19 4.61 21.52
CA LEU A 141 19.94 3.25 21.03
C LEU A 141 21.24 2.51 20.67
N VAL A 142 22.25 3.23 20.16
CA VAL A 142 23.58 2.66 19.91
C VAL A 142 24.28 2.34 21.24
N ASP A 143 24.22 3.26 22.22
CA ASP A 143 24.84 3.09 23.54
C ASP A 143 24.20 1.92 24.32
N LYS A 144 22.89 1.69 24.14
CA LYS A 144 22.17 0.54 24.71
C LYS A 144 22.42 -0.78 23.95
N GLY A 145 23.02 -0.72 22.76
CA GLY A 145 23.24 -1.89 21.93
C GLY A 145 21.99 -2.37 21.16
N ASP A 146 20.90 -1.62 21.22
CA ASP A 146 19.64 -1.96 20.51
C ASP A 146 19.81 -1.88 18.98
N ILE A 147 20.70 -1.02 18.51
CA ILE A 147 20.99 -0.83 17.08
C ILE A 147 22.50 -0.79 16.81
N VAL A 148 22.88 -1.22 15.61
CA VAL A 148 24.24 -1.15 15.11
C VAL A 148 24.36 -0.03 14.07
N LYS A 149 25.41 0.79 14.24
CA LYS A 149 25.77 1.84 13.29
C LYS A 149 26.68 1.25 12.20
N LEU A 150 26.27 1.39 10.94
CA LEU A 150 27.01 0.92 9.76
C LEU A 150 27.54 2.12 8.97
N GLY A 151 28.83 2.08 8.64
CA GLY A 151 29.49 3.14 7.86
C GLY A 151 29.75 4.40 8.67
N GLY A 152 30.11 5.51 7.98
CA GLY A 152 30.46 6.79 8.59
C GLY A 152 30.06 8.00 7.74
N GLY A 153 30.05 9.17 8.36
CA GLY A 153 29.74 10.45 7.70
C GLY A 153 28.34 10.50 7.13
N ARG A 154 28.23 10.94 5.85
CA ARG A 154 26.95 11.13 5.15
C ARG A 154 26.23 9.82 4.82
N TYR A 155 26.94 8.71 4.79
CA TYR A 155 26.42 7.37 4.42
C TYR A 155 26.13 6.49 5.63
N THR A 156 26.07 7.05 6.84
CA THR A 156 25.75 6.30 8.07
C THR A 156 24.35 5.71 7.98
N LYS A 157 24.25 4.40 8.21
CA LYS A 157 23.01 3.64 8.32
C LYS A 157 22.92 3.00 9.70
N TYR A 158 21.71 2.68 10.10
CA TYR A 158 21.42 2.03 11.37
C TYR A 158 20.60 0.77 11.10
N ILE A 159 20.89 -0.30 11.79
CA ILE A 159 20.16 -1.56 11.68
C ILE A 159 19.81 -2.05 13.08
N TRP A 160 18.65 -2.66 13.22
CA TRP A 160 18.23 -3.28 14.47
C TRP A 160 19.17 -4.44 14.81
N ASN A 161 19.62 -4.52 16.06
CA ASN A 161 20.44 -5.60 16.58
C ASN A 161 19.48 -6.67 17.15
N ASN A 162 19.41 -7.83 16.47
CA ASN A 162 18.54 -8.94 16.91
C ASN A 162 19.20 -9.74 18.02
#